data_0515aefe0c5b698c51d6962f48d8064e
#
_entry.id   0515aefe0c5b698c51d6962f48d8064e
#
_cell.length_a   1.000
_cell.length_b   1.000
_cell.length_c   1.000
_cell.angle_alpha   90.00
_cell.angle_beta   90.00
_cell.angle_gamma   90.00
#
_symmetry.space_group_name_H-M   'P 1'
#
loop_
_entity.id
_entity.type
_entity.pdbx_description
1 polymer ?
#
loop_
_entity_poly.entity_id
_entity_poly.type
_entity_poly.pdbx_seq_one_letter_code
_entity_poly.pdbx_strand_id
1 'polypeptide(L)'
;MSMKLKNRIAIVTGGGKGIGAEICLRLASEGAKIVIAEMDIENGEKISKKIQANNGEAIVVETNVAEEDSANNMADVAIKKFGKIDILINNAGIRHINNILDHTKQQWDDMISVNLTGPYLCCKSVIPHMIKNGKGKIINFGSIASFMGRPDRVAYVAAKSGILGLTRALA
;
A
#
# COMPACT_ATOMS: atom_id res chain seq x y z
N MET A 1 11.00 -21.86 -14.46
CA MET A 1 10.07 -21.84 -13.30
C MET A 1 8.75 -21.22 -13.74
N SER A 2 7.61 -21.78 -13.30
CA SER A 2 6.30 -21.19 -13.62
C SER A 2 6.13 -19.86 -12.87
N MET A 3 5.86 -18.76 -13.58
CA MET A 3 5.56 -17.45 -12.99
C MET A 3 4.14 -17.49 -12.38
N LYS A 4 4.05 -17.51 -11.04
CA LYS A 4 2.77 -17.67 -10.31
C LYS A 4 1.80 -16.50 -10.48
N LEU A 5 2.31 -15.31 -10.81
CA LEU A 5 1.54 -14.07 -10.94
C LEU A 5 1.50 -13.52 -12.37
N LYS A 6 1.76 -14.38 -13.38
CA LYS A 6 1.76 -13.97 -14.77
C LYS A 6 0.47 -13.22 -15.13
N ASN A 7 0.63 -12.01 -15.70
CA ASN A 7 -0.46 -11.12 -16.10
C ASN A 7 -1.35 -10.61 -14.94
N ARG A 8 -0.93 -10.72 -13.68
CA ARG A 8 -1.58 -10.06 -12.54
C ARG A 8 -1.10 -8.62 -12.44
N ILE A 9 -2.02 -7.73 -12.07
CA ILE A 9 -1.74 -6.33 -11.83
C ILE A 9 -1.73 -6.11 -10.33
N ALA A 10 -0.61 -5.64 -9.79
CA ALA A 10 -0.44 -5.40 -8.36
C ALA A 10 -0.11 -3.93 -8.10
N ILE A 11 -0.88 -3.30 -7.22
CA ILE A 11 -0.58 -1.98 -6.67
C ILE A 11 0.11 -2.19 -5.32
N VAL A 12 1.23 -1.50 -5.09
CA VAL A 12 1.97 -1.52 -3.83
C VAL A 12 2.14 -0.09 -3.34
N THR A 13 1.50 0.27 -2.22
CA THR A 13 1.67 1.59 -1.62
C THR A 13 2.95 1.65 -0.79
N GLY A 14 3.68 2.77 -0.86
CA GLY A 14 5.02 2.90 -0.28
C GLY A 14 6.02 1.93 -0.94
N GLY A 15 5.89 1.74 -2.26
CA GLY A 15 6.66 0.77 -3.03
C GLY A 15 8.07 1.21 -3.42
N GLY A 16 8.49 2.45 -3.08
CA GLY A 16 9.78 3.01 -3.49
C GLY A 16 10.96 2.61 -2.60
N LYS A 17 10.74 2.10 -1.38
CA LYS A 17 11.81 1.75 -0.45
C LYS A 17 11.42 0.63 0.53
N GLY A 18 12.44 0.08 1.20
CA GLY A 18 12.26 -0.90 2.28
C GLY A 18 11.43 -2.11 1.85
N ILE A 19 10.48 -2.51 2.69
CA ILE A 19 9.63 -3.69 2.48
C ILE A 19 8.81 -3.56 1.19
N GLY A 20 8.24 -2.37 0.92
CA GLY A 20 7.44 -2.14 -0.29
C GLY A 20 8.23 -2.35 -1.58
N ALA A 21 9.47 -1.87 -1.62
CA ALA A 21 10.36 -2.07 -2.76
C ALA A 21 10.66 -3.55 -3.01
N GLU A 22 10.97 -4.31 -1.96
CA GLU A 22 11.23 -5.76 -2.07
C GLU A 22 9.98 -6.51 -2.53
N ILE A 23 8.79 -6.11 -2.06
CA ILE A 23 7.52 -6.66 -2.53
C ILE A 23 7.34 -6.39 -4.03
N CYS A 24 7.58 -5.15 -4.50
CA CYS A 24 7.49 -4.80 -5.91
C CYS A 24 8.41 -5.70 -6.76
N LEU A 25 9.67 -5.82 -6.37
CA LEU A 25 10.67 -6.66 -7.06
C LEU A 25 10.24 -8.13 -7.05
N ARG A 26 9.80 -8.64 -5.91
CA ARG A 26 9.38 -10.05 -5.79
C ARG A 26 8.13 -10.36 -6.61
N LEU A 27 7.10 -9.52 -6.57
CA LEU A 27 5.89 -9.74 -7.38
C LEU A 27 6.20 -9.65 -8.87
N ALA A 28 7.06 -8.71 -9.28
CA ALA A 28 7.50 -8.57 -10.67
C ALA A 28 8.26 -9.83 -11.14
N SER A 29 9.14 -10.40 -10.31
CA SER A 29 9.87 -11.64 -10.64
C SER A 29 8.95 -12.87 -10.80
N GLU A 30 7.76 -12.83 -10.22
CA GLU A 30 6.70 -13.84 -10.41
C GLU A 30 5.76 -13.53 -11.60
N GLY A 31 6.06 -12.49 -12.38
CA GLY A 31 5.34 -12.11 -13.60
C GLY A 31 4.18 -11.13 -13.40
N ALA A 32 4.05 -10.50 -12.24
CA ALA A 32 3.10 -9.41 -12.06
C ALA A 32 3.58 -8.13 -12.73
N LYS A 33 2.64 -7.32 -13.24
CA LYS A 33 2.86 -5.93 -13.61
C LYS A 33 2.60 -5.06 -12.38
N ILE A 34 3.49 -4.10 -12.12
CA ILE A 34 3.51 -3.37 -10.85
C ILE A 34 3.11 -1.92 -11.03
N VAL A 35 2.22 -1.45 -10.17
CA VAL A 35 1.97 -0.03 -9.93
C VAL A 35 2.62 0.32 -8.59
N ILE A 36 3.69 1.08 -8.66
CA ILE A 36 4.44 1.57 -7.50
C ILE A 36 3.77 2.89 -7.08
N ALA A 37 2.93 2.83 -6.06
CA ALA A 37 2.26 4.01 -5.49
C ALA A 37 3.17 4.60 -4.39
N GLU A 38 3.81 5.73 -4.67
CA GLU A 38 4.85 6.30 -3.81
C GLU A 38 4.78 7.83 -3.83
N MET A 39 4.97 8.48 -2.68
CA MET A 39 5.09 9.95 -2.61
C MET A 39 6.43 10.45 -3.16
N ASP A 40 7.50 9.71 -2.90
CA ASP A 40 8.84 9.99 -3.39
C ASP A 40 9.02 9.32 -4.77
N ILE A 41 8.71 10.09 -5.81
CA ILE A 41 8.76 9.63 -7.20
C ILE A 41 10.16 9.10 -7.57
N GLU A 42 11.23 9.77 -7.09
CA GLU A 42 12.59 9.35 -7.39
C GLU A 42 12.89 7.93 -6.87
N ASN A 43 12.44 7.61 -5.66
CA ASN A 43 12.56 6.28 -5.11
C ASN A 43 11.70 5.27 -5.87
N GLY A 44 10.47 5.64 -6.25
CA GLY A 44 9.61 4.82 -7.10
C GLY A 44 10.26 4.47 -8.44
N GLU A 45 10.83 5.47 -9.11
CA GLU A 45 11.52 5.31 -10.40
C GLU A 45 12.76 4.40 -10.31
N LYS A 46 13.52 4.47 -9.21
CA LYS A 46 14.65 3.55 -8.98
C LYS A 46 14.19 2.08 -8.98
N ILE A 47 13.04 1.80 -8.35
CA ILE A 47 12.49 0.44 -8.30
C ILE A 47 11.89 0.04 -9.65
N SER A 48 11.17 0.95 -10.32
CA SER A 48 10.63 0.72 -11.66
C SER A 48 11.74 0.33 -12.66
N LYS A 49 12.85 1.07 -12.68
CA LYS A 49 14.02 0.76 -13.52
C LYS A 49 14.62 -0.62 -13.22
N LYS A 50 14.72 -1.01 -11.94
CA LYS A 50 15.19 -2.35 -11.56
C LYS A 50 14.26 -3.46 -12.07
N ILE A 51 12.94 -3.25 -12.00
CA ILE A 51 11.96 -4.20 -12.54
C ILE A 51 12.10 -4.32 -14.04
N GLN A 52 12.20 -3.20 -14.76
CA GLN A 52 12.33 -3.15 -16.22
C GLN A 52 13.64 -3.78 -16.71
N ALA A 53 14.74 -3.56 -15.99
CA ALA A 53 16.04 -4.18 -16.30
C ALA A 53 16.00 -5.73 -16.21
N ASN A 54 15.04 -6.29 -15.49
CA ASN A 54 14.77 -7.73 -15.39
C ASN A 54 13.57 -8.18 -16.26
N ASN A 55 13.26 -7.43 -17.33
CA ASN A 55 12.16 -7.70 -18.27
C ASN A 55 10.76 -7.71 -17.60
N GLY A 56 10.60 -7.10 -16.43
CA GLY A 56 9.31 -6.85 -15.80
C GLY A 56 8.66 -5.56 -16.31
N GLU A 57 7.40 -5.35 -15.95
CA GLU A 57 6.64 -4.14 -16.30
C GLU A 57 6.22 -3.42 -15.02
N ALA A 58 6.59 -2.16 -14.90
CA ALA A 58 6.21 -1.32 -13.76
C ALA A 58 5.98 0.13 -14.19
N ILE A 59 5.06 0.79 -13.50
CA ILE A 59 4.83 2.24 -13.55
C ILE A 59 4.88 2.82 -12.14
N VAL A 60 5.21 4.10 -12.04
CA VAL A 60 5.17 4.86 -10.79
C VAL A 60 3.98 5.80 -10.83
N VAL A 61 3.28 5.91 -9.73
CA VAL A 61 2.18 6.88 -9.54
C VAL A 61 2.45 7.62 -8.25
N GLU A 62 2.59 8.95 -8.35
CA GLU A 62 2.66 9.79 -7.16
C GLU A 62 1.40 9.60 -6.32
N THR A 63 1.58 9.17 -5.08
CA THR A 63 0.45 8.80 -4.24
C THR A 63 0.69 9.18 -2.79
N ASN A 64 -0.12 10.10 -2.30
CA ASN A 64 -0.33 10.33 -0.88
C ASN A 64 -1.56 9.50 -0.44
N VAL A 65 -1.32 8.40 0.26
CA VAL A 65 -2.41 7.49 0.69
C VAL A 65 -3.41 8.15 1.65
N ALA A 66 -3.01 9.23 2.34
CA ALA A 66 -3.88 9.97 3.25
C ALA A 66 -4.92 10.85 2.53
N GLU A 67 -4.83 10.99 1.21
CA GLU A 67 -5.70 11.84 0.38
C GLU A 67 -6.58 10.99 -0.54
N GLU A 68 -7.90 11.21 -0.50
CA GLU A 68 -8.87 10.42 -1.26
C GLU A 68 -8.65 10.57 -2.77
N ASP A 69 -8.45 11.79 -3.26
CA ASP A 69 -8.24 12.06 -4.68
C ASP A 69 -6.95 11.39 -5.18
N SER A 70 -5.91 11.36 -4.36
CA SER A 70 -4.65 10.69 -4.69
C SER A 70 -4.81 9.17 -4.76
N ALA A 71 -5.57 8.57 -3.82
CA ALA A 71 -5.90 7.15 -3.85
C ALA A 71 -6.77 6.77 -5.07
N ASN A 72 -7.73 7.62 -5.45
CA ASN A 72 -8.56 7.44 -6.64
C ASN A 72 -7.71 7.52 -7.91
N ASN A 73 -6.86 8.54 -8.04
CA ASN A 73 -5.94 8.69 -9.18
C ASN A 73 -5.02 7.47 -9.34
N MET A 74 -4.51 6.92 -8.24
CA MET A 74 -3.69 5.68 -8.24
C MET A 74 -4.45 4.52 -8.90
N ALA A 75 -5.71 4.32 -8.55
CA ALA A 75 -6.54 3.25 -9.11
C ALA A 75 -6.86 3.52 -10.59
N ASP A 76 -7.21 4.77 -10.95
CA ASP A 76 -7.54 5.15 -12.32
C ASP A 76 -6.35 4.99 -13.27
N VAL A 77 -5.15 5.40 -12.85
CA VAL A 77 -3.91 5.21 -13.63
C VAL A 77 -3.62 3.73 -13.82
N ALA A 78 -3.81 2.90 -12.80
CA ALA A 78 -3.64 1.45 -12.90
C ALA A 78 -4.61 0.84 -13.92
N ILE A 79 -5.89 1.23 -13.87
CA ILE A 79 -6.92 0.78 -14.81
C ILE A 79 -6.64 1.27 -16.23
N LYS A 80 -6.30 2.54 -16.40
CA LYS A 80 -5.97 3.12 -17.71
C LYS A 80 -4.79 2.41 -18.37
N LYS A 81 -3.77 2.06 -17.58
CA LYS A 81 -2.54 1.44 -18.09
C LYS A 81 -2.70 -0.06 -18.34
N PHE A 82 -3.37 -0.78 -17.43
CA PHE A 82 -3.36 -2.24 -17.41
C PHE A 82 -4.74 -2.90 -17.55
N GLY A 83 -5.82 -2.11 -17.52
CA GLY A 83 -7.19 -2.57 -17.74
C GLY A 83 -7.87 -3.23 -16.53
N LYS A 84 -7.12 -3.58 -15.48
CA LYS A 84 -7.64 -4.23 -14.27
C LYS A 84 -6.72 -4.03 -13.07
N ILE A 85 -7.23 -4.39 -11.88
CA ILE A 85 -6.46 -4.48 -10.63
C ILE A 85 -6.74 -5.85 -10.02
N ASP A 86 -5.71 -6.69 -9.85
CA ASP A 86 -5.83 -8.02 -9.22
C ASP A 86 -5.42 -8.01 -7.74
N ILE A 87 -4.44 -7.17 -7.38
CA ILE A 87 -3.81 -7.17 -6.04
C ILE A 87 -3.60 -5.74 -5.57
N LEU A 88 -3.99 -5.45 -4.33
CA LEU A 88 -3.59 -4.25 -3.60
C LEU A 88 -2.78 -4.63 -2.38
N ILE A 89 -1.62 -4.00 -2.19
CA ILE A 89 -0.79 -4.14 -1.00
C ILE A 89 -0.68 -2.79 -0.31
N ASN A 90 -1.39 -2.63 0.80
CA ASN A 90 -1.33 -1.47 1.68
C ASN A 90 -0.13 -1.60 2.62
N ASN A 91 1.05 -1.17 2.10
CA ASN A 91 2.31 -1.20 2.82
C ASN A 91 2.75 0.19 3.31
N ALA A 92 2.33 1.27 2.67
CA ALA A 92 2.66 2.63 3.09
C ALA A 92 2.38 2.84 4.59
N GLY A 93 3.28 3.49 5.27
CA GLY A 93 3.13 3.74 6.70
C GLY A 93 4.24 4.60 7.28
N ILE A 94 3.91 5.32 8.34
CA ILE A 94 4.82 6.15 9.12
C ILE A 94 4.84 5.70 10.57
N ARG A 95 5.83 6.14 11.33
CA ARG A 95 5.95 5.84 12.75
C ARG A 95 6.58 7.00 13.51
N HIS A 96 5.85 7.52 14.49
CA HIS A 96 6.37 8.38 15.55
C HIS A 96 6.54 7.56 16.83
N ILE A 97 7.58 7.87 17.60
CA ILE A 97 7.91 7.20 18.87
C ILE A 97 7.95 8.28 19.94
N ASN A 98 6.86 8.41 20.66
CA ASN A 98 6.71 9.38 21.75
C ASN A 98 5.80 8.76 22.83
N ASN A 99 6.06 9.07 24.11
CA ASN A 99 5.11 8.73 25.17
C ASN A 99 3.81 9.55 25.02
N ILE A 100 2.78 9.17 25.75
CA ILE A 100 1.44 9.81 25.61
C ILE A 100 1.46 11.30 25.97
N LEU A 101 2.30 11.73 26.90
CA LEU A 101 2.36 13.12 27.37
C LEU A 101 3.03 14.05 26.35
N ASP A 102 3.97 13.53 25.56
CA ASP A 102 4.73 14.26 24.56
C ASP A 102 4.14 14.07 23.14
N HIS A 103 3.08 13.27 23.00
CA HIS A 103 2.47 12.96 21.71
C HIS A 103 1.52 14.08 21.28
N THR A 104 1.88 14.83 20.23
CA THR A 104 1.05 15.93 19.75
C THR A 104 -0.19 15.44 19.01
N LYS A 105 -1.25 16.27 18.96
CA LYS A 105 -2.45 15.99 18.15
C LYS A 105 -2.10 15.80 16.66
N GLN A 106 -1.18 16.61 16.13
CA GLN A 106 -0.72 16.47 14.74
C GLN A 106 -0.08 15.09 14.48
N GLN A 107 0.81 14.64 15.37
CA GLN A 107 1.43 13.31 15.25
C GLN A 107 0.40 12.17 15.32
N TRP A 108 -0.64 12.34 16.14
CA TRP A 108 -1.77 11.42 16.17
C TRP A 108 -2.49 11.41 14.82
N ASP A 109 -2.87 12.58 14.31
CA ASP A 109 -3.62 12.71 13.06
C ASP A 109 -2.84 12.14 11.87
N ASP A 110 -1.55 12.47 11.76
CA ASP A 110 -0.67 11.94 10.71
C ASP A 110 -0.60 10.41 10.77
N MET A 111 -0.48 9.84 11.97
CA MET A 111 -0.41 8.39 12.16
C MET A 111 -1.70 7.69 11.75
N ILE A 112 -2.86 8.23 12.14
CA ILE A 112 -4.15 7.67 11.78
C ILE A 112 -4.41 7.85 10.29
N SER A 113 -4.13 9.04 9.73
CA SER A 113 -4.39 9.32 8.31
C SER A 113 -3.57 8.41 7.39
N VAL A 114 -2.29 8.21 7.66
CA VAL A 114 -1.44 7.36 6.81
C VAL A 114 -1.64 5.87 7.08
N ASN A 115 -1.65 5.45 8.38
CA ASN A 115 -1.60 4.02 8.71
C ASN A 115 -2.97 3.32 8.79
N LEU A 116 -4.09 4.07 8.85
CA LEU A 116 -5.44 3.51 8.93
C LEU A 116 -6.37 4.07 7.86
N THR A 117 -6.52 5.40 7.78
CA THR A 117 -7.36 6.03 6.77
C THR A 117 -6.84 5.75 5.35
N GLY A 118 -5.53 5.81 5.14
CA GLY A 118 -4.91 5.53 3.84
C GLY A 118 -5.25 4.14 3.29
N PRO A 119 -5.01 3.05 4.03
CA PRO A 119 -5.49 1.72 3.63
C PRO A 119 -6.98 1.64 3.33
N TYR A 120 -7.83 2.33 4.11
CA TYR A 120 -9.26 2.42 3.83
C TYR A 120 -9.54 3.11 2.48
N LEU A 121 -8.92 4.26 2.20
CA LEU A 121 -9.09 5.00 0.95
C LEU A 121 -8.59 4.18 -0.25
N CYS A 122 -7.42 3.56 -0.14
CA CYS A 122 -6.90 2.67 -1.18
C CYS A 122 -7.83 1.47 -1.43
N CYS A 123 -8.38 0.85 -0.39
CA CYS A 123 -9.37 -0.21 -0.54
C CYS A 123 -10.62 0.30 -1.25
N LYS A 124 -11.16 1.46 -0.81
CA LYS A 124 -12.34 2.09 -1.40
C LYS A 124 -12.16 2.36 -2.89
N SER A 125 -10.98 2.83 -3.32
CA SER A 125 -10.69 3.13 -4.72
C SER A 125 -10.56 1.88 -5.60
N VAL A 126 -10.03 0.74 -5.08
CA VAL A 126 -9.78 -0.44 -5.92
C VAL A 126 -10.91 -1.48 -5.90
N ILE A 127 -11.68 -1.58 -4.81
CA ILE A 127 -12.72 -2.61 -4.64
C ILE A 127 -13.75 -2.61 -5.78
N PRO A 128 -14.28 -1.45 -6.27
CA PRO A 128 -15.22 -1.45 -7.39
C PRO A 128 -14.67 -2.14 -8.64
N HIS A 129 -13.39 -1.93 -8.94
CA HIS A 129 -12.71 -2.56 -10.07
C HIS A 129 -12.50 -4.06 -9.86
N MET A 130 -12.16 -4.48 -8.63
CA MET A 130 -12.01 -5.90 -8.29
C MET A 130 -13.35 -6.65 -8.37
N ILE A 131 -14.44 -6.04 -7.90
CA ILE A 131 -15.81 -6.58 -8.02
C ILE A 131 -16.17 -6.75 -9.50
N LYS A 132 -15.96 -5.72 -10.33
CA LYS A 132 -16.20 -5.79 -11.78
C LYS A 132 -15.41 -6.93 -12.45
N ASN A 133 -14.21 -7.21 -11.97
CA ASN A 133 -13.37 -8.30 -12.47
C ASN A 133 -13.72 -9.68 -11.87
N GLY A 134 -14.68 -9.75 -10.94
CA GLY A 134 -15.10 -10.99 -10.25
C GLY A 134 -14.08 -11.52 -9.24
N LYS A 135 -12.96 -10.84 -9.01
CA LYS A 135 -11.89 -11.25 -8.08
C LYS A 135 -10.94 -10.12 -7.74
N GLY A 136 -10.36 -10.19 -6.56
CA GLY A 136 -9.29 -9.33 -6.08
C GLY A 136 -8.64 -9.92 -4.84
N LYS A 137 -7.45 -9.44 -4.49
CA LYS A 137 -6.77 -9.74 -3.24
C LYS A 137 -6.23 -8.46 -2.64
N ILE A 138 -6.56 -8.23 -1.38
CA ILE A 138 -6.07 -7.07 -0.62
C ILE A 138 -5.23 -7.59 0.53
N ILE A 139 -4.03 -7.03 0.69
CA ILE A 139 -3.12 -7.32 1.80
C ILE A 139 -2.88 -6.03 2.55
N ASN A 140 -3.29 -6.00 3.81
CA ASN A 140 -3.05 -4.89 4.73
C ASN A 140 -1.91 -5.23 5.68
N PHE A 141 -0.91 -4.36 5.78
CA PHE A 141 0.21 -4.54 6.69
C PHE A 141 -0.19 -4.15 8.13
N GLY A 142 -0.48 -5.16 8.95
CA GLY A 142 -0.59 -5.03 10.39
C GLY A 142 0.78 -4.89 11.06
N SER A 143 0.82 -5.15 12.33
CA SER A 143 2.04 -5.16 13.14
C SER A 143 1.85 -6.08 14.33
N ILE A 144 2.94 -6.54 14.95
CA ILE A 144 2.87 -7.14 16.29
C ILE A 144 2.23 -6.17 17.30
N ALA A 145 2.39 -4.85 17.07
CA ALA A 145 1.73 -3.81 17.84
C ALA A 145 0.19 -3.83 17.72
N SER A 146 -0.38 -4.54 16.75
CA SER A 146 -1.83 -4.78 16.67
C SER A 146 -2.37 -5.70 17.78
N PHE A 147 -1.48 -6.43 18.44
CA PHE A 147 -1.80 -7.43 19.47
C PHE A 147 -1.14 -7.12 20.81
N MET A 148 -0.09 -6.28 20.81
CA MET A 148 0.68 -5.94 22.01
C MET A 148 0.76 -4.43 22.19
N GLY A 149 0.43 -3.94 23.39
CA GLY A 149 0.62 -2.53 23.75
C GLY A 149 2.10 -2.12 23.75
N ARG A 150 2.36 -0.88 23.36
CA ARG A 150 3.66 -0.23 23.41
C ARG A 150 3.47 1.19 23.96
N PRO A 151 4.00 1.51 25.13
CA PRO A 151 3.71 2.81 25.79
C PRO A 151 4.18 4.02 24.99
N ASP A 152 5.22 3.87 24.18
CA ASP A 152 5.82 4.91 23.32
C ASP A 152 5.24 4.99 21.91
N ARG A 153 4.11 4.31 21.63
CA ARG A 153 3.57 4.17 20.25
C ARG A 153 2.05 4.20 20.18
N VAL A 154 1.43 5.08 20.97
CA VAL A 154 -0.03 5.09 21.17
C VAL A 154 -0.80 5.15 19.84
N ALA A 155 -0.53 6.16 18.99
CA ALA A 155 -1.22 6.30 17.71
C ALA A 155 -0.90 5.16 16.74
N TYR A 156 0.34 4.66 16.73
CA TYR A 156 0.73 3.53 15.88
C TYR A 156 -0.01 2.24 16.28
N VAL A 157 -0.07 1.95 17.58
CA VAL A 157 -0.84 0.80 18.11
C VAL A 157 -2.32 0.94 17.75
N ALA A 158 -2.91 2.11 17.95
CA ALA A 158 -4.31 2.37 17.59
C ALA A 158 -4.57 2.13 16.10
N ALA A 159 -3.75 2.73 15.22
CA ALA A 159 -3.89 2.57 13.77
C ALA A 159 -3.72 1.11 13.34
N LYS A 160 -2.66 0.43 13.80
CA LYS A 160 -2.38 -0.96 13.40
C LYS A 160 -3.37 -1.97 14.00
N SER A 161 -3.99 -1.67 15.14
CA SER A 161 -5.12 -2.45 15.66
C SER A 161 -6.38 -2.23 14.80
N GLY A 162 -6.64 -0.99 14.37
CA GLY A 162 -7.73 -0.67 13.45
C GLY A 162 -7.64 -1.39 12.10
N ILE A 163 -6.43 -1.63 11.61
CA ILE A 163 -6.19 -2.41 10.37
C ILE A 163 -6.76 -3.83 10.46
N LEU A 164 -6.72 -4.47 11.62
CA LEU A 164 -7.33 -5.79 11.81
C LEU A 164 -8.86 -5.72 11.68
N GLY A 165 -9.47 -4.67 12.26
CA GLY A 165 -10.90 -4.41 12.12
C GLY A 165 -11.31 -4.15 10.66
N LEU A 166 -10.58 -3.25 9.98
CA LEU A 166 -10.78 -2.96 8.55
C LEU A 166 -10.68 -4.24 7.70
N THR A 167 -9.64 -5.05 7.93
CA THR A 167 -9.43 -6.28 7.15
C THR A 167 -10.58 -7.26 7.34
N ARG A 168 -11.08 -7.43 8.57
CA ARG A 168 -12.24 -8.31 8.86
C ARG A 168 -13.53 -7.80 8.24
N ALA A 169 -13.71 -6.48 8.23
CA ALA A 169 -14.92 -5.87 7.66
C ALA A 169 -14.99 -5.95 6.12
N LEU A 170 -13.84 -6.13 5.46
CA LEU A 170 -13.74 -6.22 4.00
C LEU A 170 -13.64 -7.67 3.48
N ALA A 171 -13.58 -8.66 4.36
CA ALA A 171 -13.38 -10.09 4.02
C ALA A 171 -14.67 -10.84 3.57
#